data_2b244346a3d6416a27ed9bb9357338cb
#
_entry.id   2b244346a3d6416a27ed9bb9357338cb
#
_cell.length_a   1.000
_cell.length_b   1.000
_cell.length_c   1.000
_cell.angle_alpha   90.00
_cell.angle_beta   90.00
_cell.angle_gamma   90.00
#
_symmetry.space_group_name_H-M   'P 1'
#
loop_
_entity.id
_entity.type
_entity.pdbx_description
1 polymer ?
#
loop_
_entity_poly.entity_id
_entity_poly.type
_entity_poly.pdbx_seq_one_letter_code
_entity_poly.pdbx_strand_id
1 'polypeptide(L)'
;MAYLALYRTFRPTTLDGLVRQEHIVKILENQIETGRVGHAYLFCGPRGTGKTSTAKIFARAINCLHPVHGSPCGECEVCRALSDPSNLDVTEIDAASNNGVNEMRDLREKVQYPPVAAKYKVYIVDEVHMLSDSAFNALLKTLEEPPKHAVFILATTEPQKLPATILSRC
;
A
#
# COMPACT_ATOMS: atom_id res chain seq x y z
N MET A 1 1.40 7.38 -32.12
CA MET A 1 0.61 6.80 -31.01
C MET A 1 1.55 5.95 -30.15
N ALA A 2 1.73 6.28 -28.89
CA ALA A 2 2.58 5.48 -28.00
C ALA A 2 1.85 4.15 -27.71
N TYR A 3 2.47 3.05 -28.04
CA TYR A 3 1.97 1.70 -27.78
C TYR A 3 1.97 1.46 -26.27
N LEU A 4 0.84 1.60 -25.61
CA LEU A 4 0.70 1.22 -24.20
C LEU A 4 0.60 -0.29 -24.11
N ALA A 5 1.51 -0.90 -23.37
CA ALA A 5 1.48 -2.35 -23.15
C ALA A 5 0.15 -2.78 -22.51
N LEU A 6 -0.43 -3.88 -22.97
CA LEU A 6 -1.74 -4.39 -22.55
C LEU A 6 -1.91 -4.45 -21.02
N TYR A 7 -0.87 -4.84 -20.28
CA TYR A 7 -0.90 -4.91 -18.82
C TYR A 7 -1.09 -3.54 -18.13
N ARG A 8 -0.78 -2.43 -18.82
CA ARG A 8 -1.06 -1.07 -18.31
C ARG A 8 -2.48 -0.63 -18.61
N THR A 9 -3.01 -1.02 -19.78
CA THR A 9 -4.36 -0.66 -20.21
C THR A 9 -5.45 -1.39 -19.40
N PHE A 10 -5.19 -2.64 -19.01
CA PHE A 10 -6.13 -3.49 -18.26
C PHE A 10 -5.85 -3.55 -16.76
N ARG A 11 -5.05 -2.64 -16.21
CA ARG A 11 -4.80 -2.60 -14.77
C ARG A 11 -6.08 -2.13 -14.05
N PRO A 12 -6.62 -2.92 -13.09
CA PRO A 12 -7.83 -2.53 -12.38
C PRO A 12 -7.61 -1.23 -11.60
N THR A 13 -8.61 -0.37 -11.59
CA THR A 13 -8.64 0.91 -10.86
C THR A 13 -9.62 0.88 -9.70
N THR A 14 -10.43 -0.16 -9.59
CA THR A 14 -11.43 -0.39 -8.56
C THR A 14 -11.26 -1.77 -7.94
N LEU A 15 -11.77 -1.95 -6.71
CA LEU A 15 -11.74 -3.26 -6.04
C LEU A 15 -12.55 -4.32 -6.81
N ASP A 16 -13.68 -3.93 -7.37
CA ASP A 16 -14.54 -4.82 -8.19
C ASP A 16 -13.83 -5.35 -9.45
N GLY A 17 -12.83 -4.62 -9.93
CA GLY A 17 -12.01 -5.03 -11.07
C GLY A 17 -10.99 -6.12 -10.76
N LEU A 18 -10.84 -6.52 -9.49
CA LEU A 18 -9.90 -7.57 -9.07
C LEU A 18 -10.49 -8.96 -9.31
N VAL A 19 -9.90 -9.67 -10.25
CA VAL A 19 -10.37 -11.01 -10.62
C VAL A 19 -9.98 -12.05 -9.57
N ARG A 20 -10.93 -12.88 -9.15
CA ARG A 20 -10.74 -14.00 -8.19
C ARG A 20 -10.21 -13.60 -6.80
N GLN A 21 -10.53 -12.40 -6.33
CA GLN A 21 -10.12 -11.88 -5.03
C GLN A 21 -11.34 -11.43 -4.18
N GLU A 22 -12.51 -11.99 -4.41
CA GLU A 22 -13.79 -11.58 -3.81
C GLU A 22 -13.75 -11.53 -2.28
N HIS A 23 -13.08 -12.48 -1.66
CA HIS A 23 -12.96 -12.55 -0.20
C HIS A 23 -12.14 -11.38 0.36
N ILE A 24 -11.00 -11.08 -0.26
CA ILE A 24 -10.12 -9.96 0.13
C ILE A 24 -10.83 -8.64 -0.13
N VAL A 25 -11.49 -8.51 -1.26
CA VAL A 25 -12.27 -7.32 -1.64
C VAL A 25 -13.29 -7.00 -0.56
N LYS A 26 -14.10 -7.97 -0.12
CA LYS A 26 -15.11 -7.77 0.95
C LYS A 26 -14.51 -7.32 2.28
N ILE A 27 -13.35 -7.85 2.66
CA ILE A 27 -12.67 -7.44 3.89
C ILE A 27 -12.25 -5.98 3.79
N LEU A 28 -11.62 -5.59 2.68
CA LEU A 28 -11.13 -4.23 2.46
C LEU A 28 -12.30 -3.24 2.35
N GLU A 29 -13.36 -3.58 1.61
CA GLU A 29 -14.59 -2.78 1.51
C GLU A 29 -15.17 -2.49 2.89
N ASN A 30 -15.33 -3.52 3.71
CA ASN A 30 -15.89 -3.38 5.06
C ASN A 30 -15.03 -2.46 5.94
N GLN A 31 -13.70 -2.52 5.83
CA GLN A 31 -12.81 -1.63 6.57
C GLN A 31 -12.93 -0.18 6.12
N ILE A 32 -13.09 0.05 4.82
CA ILE A 32 -13.28 1.38 4.26
C ILE A 32 -14.64 1.95 4.71
N GLU A 33 -15.71 1.18 4.57
CA GLU A 33 -17.07 1.61 4.92
C GLU A 33 -17.24 1.88 6.42
N THR A 34 -16.61 1.07 7.28
CA THR A 34 -16.67 1.24 8.74
C THR A 34 -15.65 2.24 9.28
N GLY A 35 -14.73 2.73 8.45
CA GLY A 35 -13.65 3.62 8.86
C GLY A 35 -12.60 2.95 9.77
N ARG A 36 -12.59 1.61 9.84
CA ARG A 36 -11.66 0.84 10.68
C ARG A 36 -10.43 0.43 9.89
N VAL A 37 -9.66 1.42 9.49
CA VAL A 37 -8.41 1.20 8.76
C VAL A 37 -7.30 0.86 9.74
N GLY A 38 -6.66 -0.30 9.54
CA GLY A 38 -5.48 -0.70 10.31
C GLY A 38 -4.23 0.09 9.90
N HIS A 39 -3.20 0.05 10.73
CA HIS A 39 -1.93 0.73 10.44
C HIS A 39 -0.99 -0.07 9.54
N ALA A 40 -1.17 -1.39 9.43
CA ALA A 40 -0.33 -2.26 8.60
C ALA A 40 -1.12 -3.43 8.02
N TYR A 41 -0.85 -3.72 6.76
CA TYR A 41 -1.43 -4.83 5.99
C TYR A 41 -0.32 -5.64 5.34
N LEU A 42 -0.53 -6.94 5.25
CA LEU A 42 0.37 -7.84 4.54
C LEU A 42 -0.41 -8.58 3.45
N PHE A 43 -0.06 -8.31 2.20
CA PHE A 43 -0.63 -8.99 1.04
C PHE A 43 0.31 -10.09 0.56
N CYS A 44 -0.14 -11.33 0.67
CA CYS A 44 0.62 -12.52 0.29
C CYS A 44 0.00 -13.19 -0.94
N GLY A 45 0.83 -13.75 -1.77
CA GLY A 45 0.39 -14.55 -2.91
C GLY A 45 1.41 -14.62 -4.04
N PRO A 46 1.22 -15.54 -5.00
CA PRO A 46 2.09 -15.68 -6.14
C PRO A 46 2.20 -14.41 -6.98
N ARG A 47 3.18 -14.37 -7.86
CA ARG A 47 3.34 -13.28 -8.82
C ARG A 47 2.11 -13.20 -9.74
N GLY A 48 1.67 -11.99 -10.07
CA GLY A 48 0.53 -11.78 -10.97
C GLY A 48 -0.85 -11.87 -10.32
N THR A 49 -0.95 -12.03 -9.00
CA THR A 49 -2.23 -12.06 -8.26
C THR A 49 -2.83 -10.68 -7.97
N GLY A 50 -2.16 -9.62 -8.42
CA GLY A 50 -2.67 -8.25 -8.28
C GLY A 50 -2.37 -7.57 -6.94
N LYS A 51 -1.44 -8.09 -6.12
CA LYS A 51 -1.07 -7.52 -4.82
C LYS A 51 -0.80 -6.02 -4.86
N THR A 52 0.12 -5.60 -5.73
CA THR A 52 0.50 -4.19 -5.88
C THR A 52 -0.65 -3.34 -6.40
N SER A 53 -1.46 -3.87 -7.33
CA SER A 53 -2.65 -3.18 -7.83
C SER A 53 -3.69 -3.00 -6.74
N THR A 54 -3.98 -4.05 -5.97
CA THR A 54 -4.87 -3.99 -4.80
C THR A 54 -4.38 -2.98 -3.77
N ALA A 55 -3.08 -2.98 -3.47
CA ALA A 55 -2.47 -2.03 -2.56
C ALA A 55 -2.69 -0.57 -3.00
N LYS A 56 -2.50 -0.29 -4.28
CA LYS A 56 -2.73 1.06 -4.85
C LYS A 56 -4.19 1.49 -4.82
N ILE A 57 -5.10 0.58 -5.16
CA ILE A 57 -6.54 0.85 -5.10
C ILE A 57 -6.95 1.11 -3.65
N PHE A 58 -6.53 0.26 -2.73
CA PHE A 58 -6.84 0.40 -1.31
C PHE A 58 -6.28 1.69 -0.72
N ALA A 59 -5.02 2.04 -1.03
CA ALA A 59 -4.39 3.29 -0.59
C ALA A 59 -5.17 4.54 -1.03
N ARG A 60 -5.74 4.50 -2.23
CA ARG A 60 -6.60 5.58 -2.75
C ARG A 60 -7.98 5.57 -2.12
N ALA A 61 -8.54 4.38 -1.90
CA ALA A 61 -9.89 4.21 -1.36
C ALA A 61 -10.01 4.69 0.10
N ILE A 62 -9.02 4.39 0.95
CA ILE A 62 -9.02 4.85 2.36
C ILE A 62 -8.86 6.37 2.49
N ASN A 63 -8.37 7.03 1.45
CA ASN A 63 -8.19 8.47 1.36
C ASN A 63 -9.31 9.16 0.58
N CYS A 64 -10.15 8.42 -0.14
CA CYS A 64 -11.23 8.98 -0.95
C CYS A 64 -12.29 9.64 -0.07
N LEU A 65 -12.76 10.81 -0.47
CA LEU A 65 -13.82 11.53 0.24
C LEU A 65 -15.21 10.88 0.05
N HIS A 66 -15.41 10.20 -1.07
CA HIS A 66 -16.68 9.60 -1.46
C HIS A 66 -16.45 8.20 -2.06
N PRO A 67 -15.98 7.22 -1.27
CA PRO A 67 -15.74 5.88 -1.79
C PRO A 67 -17.07 5.23 -2.24
N VAL A 68 -17.03 4.52 -3.36
CA VAL A 68 -18.17 3.81 -3.93
C VAL A 68 -17.87 2.31 -3.85
N HIS A 69 -18.67 1.58 -3.10
CA HIS A 69 -18.46 0.14 -2.85
C HIS A 69 -17.01 -0.17 -2.46
N GLY A 70 -16.45 0.61 -1.52
CA GLY A 70 -15.07 0.46 -1.09
C GLY A 70 -14.00 0.85 -2.10
N SER A 71 -14.37 1.35 -3.27
CA SER A 71 -13.44 1.78 -4.32
C SER A 71 -13.30 3.31 -4.35
N PRO A 72 -12.14 3.84 -4.78
CA PRO A 72 -11.98 5.28 -4.91
C PRO A 72 -12.88 5.82 -6.01
N CYS A 73 -13.53 6.98 -5.77
CA CYS A 73 -14.43 7.59 -6.76
C CYS A 73 -13.70 8.10 -8.01
N GLY A 74 -12.40 8.41 -7.91
CA GLY A 74 -11.59 8.94 -9.01
C GLY A 74 -11.78 10.43 -9.32
N GLU A 75 -12.80 11.08 -8.77
CA GLU A 75 -13.23 12.43 -9.14
C GLU A 75 -13.03 13.48 -8.05
N CYS A 76 -13.00 13.08 -6.77
CA CYS A 76 -12.81 14.03 -5.69
C CYS A 76 -11.39 14.64 -5.71
N GLU A 77 -11.22 15.75 -5.03
CA GLU A 77 -9.94 16.47 -4.98
C GLU A 77 -8.79 15.61 -4.50
N VAL A 78 -9.03 14.73 -3.51
CA VAL A 78 -8.01 13.81 -3.01
C VAL A 78 -7.65 12.75 -4.06
N CYS A 79 -8.64 12.15 -4.72
CA CYS A 79 -8.37 11.18 -5.79
C CYS A 79 -7.57 11.80 -6.93
N ARG A 80 -7.86 13.05 -7.29
CA ARG A 80 -7.09 13.79 -8.30
C ARG A 80 -5.66 14.07 -7.85
N ALA A 81 -5.49 14.53 -6.59
CA ALA A 81 -4.19 14.78 -6.02
C ALA A 81 -3.33 13.50 -5.95
N LEU A 82 -3.92 12.38 -5.53
CA LEU A 82 -3.22 11.08 -5.46
C LEU A 82 -2.93 10.46 -6.84
N SER A 83 -3.56 10.97 -7.89
CA SER A 83 -3.26 10.55 -9.27
C SER A 83 -2.06 11.28 -9.86
N ASP A 84 -1.64 12.38 -9.26
CA ASP A 84 -0.44 13.11 -9.66
C ASP A 84 0.82 12.32 -9.30
N PRO A 85 1.72 12.04 -10.28
CA PRO A 85 2.97 11.33 -10.02
C PRO A 85 3.90 12.01 -9.01
N SER A 86 3.77 13.31 -8.79
CA SER A 86 4.55 14.07 -7.82
C SER A 86 4.01 13.98 -6.39
N ASN A 87 2.82 13.42 -6.19
CA ASN A 87 2.22 13.27 -4.88
C ASN A 87 2.99 12.24 -4.03
N LEU A 88 3.36 12.62 -2.82
CA LEU A 88 4.12 11.79 -1.88
C LEU A 88 3.27 11.18 -0.76
N ASP A 89 1.96 11.42 -0.76
CA ASP A 89 1.05 10.85 0.26
C ASP A 89 0.84 9.35 0.06
N VAL A 90 1.00 8.85 -1.17
CA VAL A 90 1.06 7.41 -1.47
C VAL A 90 2.39 7.12 -2.15
N THR A 91 3.29 6.46 -1.44
CA THR A 91 4.65 6.14 -1.90
C THR A 91 4.80 4.63 -2.09
N GLU A 92 5.28 4.22 -3.25
CA GLU A 92 5.61 2.83 -3.56
C GLU A 92 7.12 2.64 -3.48
N ILE A 93 7.55 1.60 -2.77
CA ILE A 93 8.94 1.21 -2.61
C ILE A 93 9.06 -0.25 -3.07
N ASP A 94 9.90 -0.48 -4.07
CA ASP A 94 10.29 -1.82 -4.48
C ASP A 94 11.50 -2.26 -3.64
N ALA A 95 11.28 -3.19 -2.72
CA ALA A 95 12.33 -3.69 -1.84
C ALA A 95 13.42 -4.49 -2.58
N ALA A 96 13.14 -4.99 -3.78
CA ALA A 96 14.17 -5.62 -4.60
C ALA A 96 15.25 -4.63 -5.04
N SER A 97 14.88 -3.37 -5.26
CA SER A 97 15.80 -2.28 -5.65
C SER A 97 16.24 -1.43 -4.47
N ASN A 98 15.45 -1.37 -3.37
CA ASN A 98 15.66 -0.50 -2.21
C ASN A 98 15.65 -1.34 -0.93
N ASN A 99 16.58 -2.25 -0.79
CA ASN A 99 16.63 -3.25 0.29
C ASN A 99 17.51 -2.86 1.48
N GLY A 100 18.16 -1.71 1.43
CA GLY A 100 19.09 -1.26 2.43
C GLY A 100 18.45 -0.63 3.67
N VAL A 101 19.25 -0.55 4.74
CA VAL A 101 18.81 0.06 6.00
C VAL A 101 18.60 1.57 5.86
N ASN A 102 19.34 2.24 4.98
CA ASN A 102 19.23 3.69 4.82
C ASN A 102 17.89 4.08 4.21
N GLU A 103 17.39 3.33 3.23
CA GLU A 103 16.08 3.55 2.63
C GLU A 103 14.96 3.43 3.67
N MET A 104 15.07 2.47 4.59
CA MET A 104 14.10 2.29 5.67
C MET A 104 14.24 3.34 6.78
N ARG A 105 15.43 3.87 7.02
CA ARG A 105 15.64 5.02 7.92
C ARG A 105 15.06 6.31 7.34
N ASP A 106 15.28 6.55 6.06
CA ASP A 106 14.69 7.70 5.35
C ASP A 106 13.15 7.62 5.35
N LEU A 107 12.60 6.42 5.15
CA LEU A 107 11.17 6.19 5.27
C LEU A 107 10.67 6.54 6.68
N ARG A 108 11.38 6.10 7.72
CA ARG A 108 11.03 6.37 9.13
C ARG A 108 11.05 7.86 9.45
N GLU A 109 11.95 8.62 8.87
CA GLU A 109 11.96 10.08 9.02
C GLU A 109 10.78 10.73 8.28
N LYS A 110 10.55 10.34 7.03
CA LYS A 110 9.47 10.87 6.20
C LYS A 110 8.08 10.56 6.74
N VAL A 111 7.90 9.43 7.40
CA VAL A 111 6.60 9.03 7.95
C VAL A 111 6.12 9.94 9.09
N GLN A 112 7.04 10.61 9.77
CA GLN A 112 6.69 11.54 10.85
C GLN A 112 5.93 12.78 10.36
N TYR A 113 6.10 13.13 9.09
CA TYR A 113 5.41 14.27 8.50
C TYR A 113 4.01 13.86 8.05
N PRO A 114 2.97 14.65 8.36
CA PRO A 114 1.61 14.36 7.96
C PRO A 114 1.45 14.41 6.43
N PRO A 115 0.39 13.78 5.88
CA PRO A 115 0.09 13.89 4.46
C PRO A 115 -0.27 15.33 4.07
N VAL A 116 -0.09 15.67 2.79
CA VAL A 116 -0.36 17.01 2.25
C VAL A 116 -1.83 17.14 1.83
N ALA A 117 -2.34 16.19 1.06
CA ALA A 117 -3.69 16.22 0.51
C ALA A 117 -4.60 15.11 1.05
N ALA A 118 -4.03 13.99 1.48
CA ALA A 118 -4.73 12.81 1.92
C ALA A 118 -4.99 12.81 3.44
N LYS A 119 -5.87 11.92 3.90
CA LYS A 119 -6.08 11.64 5.33
C LYS A 119 -4.96 10.77 5.90
N TYR A 120 -4.54 9.77 5.11
CA TYR A 120 -3.49 8.83 5.47
C TYR A 120 -2.31 8.95 4.51
N LYS A 121 -1.11 8.91 5.07
CA LYS A 121 0.12 8.75 4.32
C LYS A 121 0.40 7.26 4.18
N VAL A 122 0.41 6.75 2.94
CA VAL A 122 0.47 5.31 2.67
C VAL A 122 1.82 4.94 2.07
N TYR A 123 2.46 3.95 2.64
CA TYR A 123 3.69 3.36 2.14
C TYR A 123 3.42 1.93 1.68
N ILE A 124 3.58 1.70 0.39
CA ILE A 124 3.47 0.37 -0.23
C ILE A 124 4.88 -0.16 -0.42
N VAL A 125 5.22 -1.25 0.28
CA VAL A 125 6.51 -1.91 0.16
C VAL A 125 6.30 -3.22 -0.59
N ASP A 126 6.67 -3.23 -1.86
CA ASP A 126 6.54 -4.42 -2.71
C ASP A 126 7.77 -5.33 -2.56
N GLU A 127 7.55 -6.63 -2.67
CA GLU A 127 8.56 -7.69 -2.47
C GLU A 127 9.33 -7.51 -1.15
N VAL A 128 8.61 -7.24 -0.07
CA VAL A 128 9.17 -6.88 1.26
C VAL A 128 10.13 -7.94 1.82
N HIS A 129 10.04 -9.20 1.39
CA HIS A 129 10.97 -10.27 1.78
C HIS A 129 12.40 -10.05 1.26
N MET A 130 12.60 -9.12 0.31
CA MET A 130 13.91 -8.77 -0.22
C MET A 130 14.68 -7.77 0.65
N LEU A 131 14.08 -7.23 1.70
CA LEU A 131 14.78 -6.34 2.64
C LEU A 131 15.90 -7.08 3.38
N SER A 132 17.00 -6.37 3.66
CA SER A 132 18.04 -6.87 4.54
C SER A 132 17.55 -6.97 6.00
N ASP A 133 18.21 -7.75 6.84
CA ASP A 133 17.85 -7.89 8.27
C ASP A 133 17.87 -6.55 9.00
N SER A 134 18.83 -5.69 8.71
CA SER A 134 18.91 -4.34 9.28
C SER A 134 17.79 -3.43 8.78
N ALA A 135 17.33 -3.60 7.53
CA ALA A 135 16.19 -2.89 6.98
C ALA A 135 14.87 -3.37 7.62
N PHE A 136 14.70 -4.69 7.85
CA PHE A 136 13.57 -5.22 8.60
C PHE A 136 13.48 -4.63 10.00
N ASN A 137 14.61 -4.55 10.72
CA ASN A 137 14.65 -3.97 12.06
C ASN A 137 14.28 -2.49 12.07
N ALA A 138 14.69 -1.73 11.06
CA ALA A 138 14.31 -0.34 10.91
C ALA A 138 12.81 -0.17 10.62
N LEU A 139 12.26 -1.00 9.73
CA LEU A 139 10.83 -1.04 9.42
C LEU A 139 9.99 -1.47 10.63
N LEU A 140 10.43 -2.48 11.37
CA LEU A 140 9.75 -2.98 12.55
C LEU A 140 9.55 -1.89 13.61
N LYS A 141 10.56 -1.08 13.86
CA LYS A 141 10.45 0.08 14.79
C LYS A 141 9.34 1.04 14.39
N THR A 142 9.16 1.26 13.11
CA THR A 142 8.09 2.10 12.58
C THR A 142 6.71 1.45 12.70
N LEU A 143 6.63 0.12 12.50
CA LEU A 143 5.39 -0.64 12.63
C LEU A 143 4.95 -0.81 14.10
N GLU A 144 5.87 -0.77 15.05
CA GLU A 144 5.57 -0.86 16.49
C GLU A 144 4.92 0.40 17.03
N GLU A 145 5.40 1.56 16.58
CA GLU A 145 4.92 2.86 17.03
C GLU A 145 4.59 3.76 15.80
N PRO A 146 3.60 3.38 14.98
CA PRO A 146 3.27 4.14 13.78
C PRO A 146 2.58 5.45 14.16
N PRO A 147 2.86 6.56 13.46
CA PRO A 147 2.03 7.75 13.53
C PRO A 147 0.58 7.43 13.12
N LYS A 148 -0.39 8.11 13.73
CA LYS A 148 -1.82 7.86 13.46
C LYS A 148 -2.22 8.06 11.99
N HIS A 149 -1.50 8.91 11.27
CA HIS A 149 -1.73 9.19 9.86
C HIS A 149 -1.02 8.23 8.88
N ALA A 150 -0.22 7.29 9.39
CA ALA A 150 0.56 6.38 8.55
C ALA A 150 -0.13 5.02 8.39
N VAL A 151 -0.15 4.52 7.16
CA VAL A 151 -0.61 3.17 6.82
C VAL A 151 0.45 2.49 5.97
N PHE A 152 0.81 1.26 6.35
CA PHE A 152 1.77 0.44 5.64
C PHE A 152 1.07 -0.70 4.93
N ILE A 153 1.39 -0.91 3.67
CA ILE A 153 0.91 -2.05 2.90
C ILE A 153 2.13 -2.80 2.39
N LEU A 154 2.39 -3.94 3.00
CA LEU A 154 3.50 -4.81 2.62
C LEU A 154 2.99 -5.87 1.66
N ALA A 155 3.73 -6.13 0.58
CA ALA A 155 3.40 -7.17 -0.38
C ALA A 155 4.56 -8.15 -0.54
N THR A 156 4.27 -9.44 -0.59
CA THR A 156 5.28 -10.48 -0.75
C THR A 156 4.76 -11.69 -1.51
N THR A 157 5.65 -12.29 -2.28
CA THR A 157 5.45 -13.62 -2.88
C THR A 157 5.90 -14.74 -1.95
N GLU A 158 6.69 -14.44 -0.92
CA GLU A 158 7.35 -15.41 -0.05
C GLU A 158 7.15 -15.05 1.45
N PRO A 159 5.92 -15.19 1.98
CA PRO A 159 5.63 -14.82 3.36
C PRO A 159 6.44 -15.62 4.39
N GLN A 160 6.87 -16.82 4.04
CA GLN A 160 7.71 -17.69 4.89
C GLN A 160 9.11 -17.11 5.16
N LYS A 161 9.58 -16.17 4.33
CA LYS A 161 10.86 -15.47 4.51
C LYS A 161 10.77 -14.26 5.44
N LEU A 162 9.55 -13.86 5.83
CA LEU A 162 9.35 -12.71 6.70
C LEU A 162 9.58 -13.10 8.17
N PRO A 163 10.24 -12.23 8.96
CA PRO A 163 10.35 -12.41 10.41
C PRO A 163 8.96 -12.48 11.06
N ALA A 164 8.81 -13.35 12.06
CA ALA A 164 7.57 -13.47 12.85
C ALA A 164 7.15 -12.14 13.50
N THR A 165 8.11 -11.30 13.82
CA THR A 165 7.90 -9.96 14.38
C THR A 165 7.19 -9.02 13.40
N ILE A 166 7.44 -9.13 12.11
CA ILE A 166 6.72 -8.39 11.05
C ILE A 166 5.30 -8.95 10.90
N LEU A 167 5.17 -10.29 10.82
CA LEU A 167 3.87 -10.95 10.66
C LEU A 167 2.90 -10.64 11.80
N SER A 168 3.39 -10.49 13.01
CA SER A 168 2.57 -10.18 14.19
C SER A 168 2.08 -8.72 14.26
N ARG A 169 2.60 -7.84 13.42
CA ARG A 169 2.26 -6.40 13.40
C ARG A 169 1.30 -6.02 12.26
N CYS A 170 1.01 -6.95 11.37
CA CYS A 170 0.13 -6.74 10.20
C CYS A 170 -1.24 -7.39 10.36
#